data_099e2b6ede34f2654d15ae712fb41b94
#
_entry.id   099e2b6ede34f2654d15ae712fb41b94
#
_cell.length_a   1.000
_cell.length_b   1.000
_cell.length_c   1.000
_cell.angle_alpha   90.00
_cell.angle_beta   90.00
_cell.angle_gamma   90.00
#
_symmetry.space_group_name_H-M   'P 1'
#
loop_
_entity.id
_entity.type
_entity.pdbx_description
1 polymer ?
#
loop_
_entity_poly.entity_id
_entity_poly.type
_entity_poly.pdbx_seq_one_letter_code
_entity_poly.pdbx_strand_id
1 'polypeptide(L)'
;MMKIYYKIAIIVLPAIIVSMICMNPFLSRYAAAEEKNFNFVAVGDLDCNINSMQTVNNILDKKPQIFLALGDMYYDCNPDEFMKVFSLLHGILYMTMGNHDSWSKFAGLYHLPNDKPYYSFDKGNVHFLSISTESDLRPNSTQYDFINTDLDIASQNRSISWIIVLAHRPFISSETEHITEKEDFKTYPPLFARYGVDVVIQAHVHNYQRTFPILLDNFSNPIIVTKNNTINEGTGVLYITTGGGGHDLYEFKSKSPYVQTQYAEYGIINVNSTENALTIEAYTNKDFESPKDTFTILKGYNTTKPTPMLKYVYINTSKGNGTIPTPKGLIEIPFENGTVRIPVKYNYSLPH
;
A
#
# COMPACT_ATOMS: atom_id res chain seq x y z
N MET A 1 55.15 36.93 -23.73
CA MET A 1 54.81 36.86 -22.29
C MET A 1 53.29 37.11 -22.03
N MET A 2 52.39 36.51 -22.83
CA MET A 2 50.96 36.81 -22.78
C MET A 2 50.05 35.54 -22.91
N LYS A 3 50.61 34.35 -22.67
CA LYS A 3 49.86 33.09 -22.77
C LYS A 3 49.64 32.34 -21.41
N ILE A 4 50.15 32.90 -20.29
CA ILE A 4 50.07 32.19 -19.00
C ILE A 4 48.85 32.63 -18.17
N TYR A 5 48.30 33.83 -18.41
CA TYR A 5 47.19 34.35 -17.59
C TYR A 5 45.79 33.78 -17.95
N TYR A 6 45.59 33.21 -19.14
CA TYR A 6 44.28 32.64 -19.52
C TYR A 6 43.99 31.23 -18.99
N LYS A 7 45.02 30.51 -18.53
CA LYS A 7 44.82 29.14 -18.00
C LYS A 7 44.46 29.09 -16.50
N ILE A 8 44.69 30.16 -15.74
CA ILE A 8 44.42 30.18 -14.29
C ILE A 8 42.96 30.63 -14.00
N ALA A 9 42.36 31.47 -14.87
CA ALA A 9 41.01 31.97 -14.66
C ALA A 9 39.92 30.91 -14.92
N ILE A 10 40.19 29.88 -15.75
CA ILE A 10 39.18 28.85 -16.12
C ILE A 10 39.09 27.75 -15.05
N ILE A 11 40.12 27.56 -14.22
CA ILE A 11 40.14 26.49 -13.19
C ILE A 11 39.49 26.95 -11.86
N VAL A 12 39.47 28.26 -11.59
CA VAL A 12 38.93 28.80 -10.33
C VAL A 12 37.39 28.97 -10.36
N LEU A 13 36.80 29.23 -11.53
CA LEU A 13 35.35 29.44 -11.63
C LEU A 13 34.49 28.20 -11.33
N PRO A 14 34.82 26.99 -11.80
CA PRO A 14 34.02 25.80 -11.46
C PRO A 14 34.19 25.36 -10.01
N ALA A 15 35.33 25.61 -9.37
CA ALA A 15 35.55 25.26 -7.97
C ALA A 15 34.76 26.16 -7.00
N ILE A 16 34.56 27.42 -7.33
CA ILE A 16 33.76 28.35 -6.52
C ILE A 16 32.29 28.05 -6.66
N ILE A 17 31.79 27.66 -7.84
CA ILE A 17 30.39 27.28 -8.05
C ILE A 17 30.07 25.96 -7.32
N VAL A 18 30.97 24.97 -7.35
CA VAL A 18 30.77 23.69 -6.64
C VAL A 18 30.86 23.90 -5.12
N SER A 19 31.72 24.79 -4.61
CA SER A 19 31.77 25.07 -3.17
C SER A 19 30.59 25.89 -2.66
N MET A 20 29.95 26.74 -3.49
CA MET A 20 28.73 27.46 -3.12
C MET A 20 27.47 26.56 -3.09
N ILE A 21 27.41 25.50 -3.90
CA ILE A 21 26.32 24.53 -3.88
C ILE A 21 26.39 23.64 -2.63
N CYS A 22 27.60 23.32 -2.13
CA CYS A 22 27.79 22.51 -0.92
C CYS A 22 27.61 23.28 0.40
N MET A 23 27.57 24.62 0.39
CA MET A 23 27.52 25.45 1.61
C MET A 23 26.19 26.16 1.88
N ASN A 24 25.12 25.84 1.16
CA ASN A 24 23.83 26.44 1.46
C ASN A 24 22.87 25.43 2.10
N PRO A 25 22.87 25.30 3.46
CA PRO A 25 21.97 24.37 4.16
C PRO A 25 20.50 24.72 3.99
N PHE A 26 20.17 25.91 3.49
CA PHE A 26 18.81 26.33 3.17
C PHE A 26 18.30 25.65 1.88
N LEU A 27 19.13 25.50 0.84
CA LEU A 27 18.71 24.84 -0.41
C LEU A 27 18.53 23.33 -0.22
N SER A 28 19.33 22.68 0.63
CA SER A 28 19.15 21.26 0.95
C SER A 28 17.89 21.01 1.80
N ARG A 29 17.50 21.96 2.65
CA ARG A 29 16.24 21.87 3.41
C ARG A 29 14.99 22.11 2.56
N TYR A 30 15.06 22.96 1.55
CA TYR A 30 13.93 23.17 0.62
C TYR A 30 13.73 21.94 -0.28
N ALA A 31 14.78 21.34 -0.81
CA ALA A 31 14.66 20.11 -1.61
C ALA A 31 14.14 18.91 -0.79
N ALA A 32 14.53 18.80 0.50
CA ALA A 32 14.04 17.75 1.38
C ALA A 32 12.58 17.97 1.87
N ALA A 33 12.08 19.23 1.88
CA ALA A 33 10.71 19.55 2.26
C ALA A 33 9.70 19.28 1.13
N GLU A 34 10.12 19.38 -0.12
CA GLU A 34 9.27 19.12 -1.29
C GLU A 34 8.95 17.63 -1.47
N GLU A 35 9.83 16.72 -1.01
CA GLU A 35 9.62 15.27 -1.10
C GLU A 35 8.59 14.71 -0.11
N LYS A 36 8.22 15.46 0.93
CA LYS A 36 7.28 14.98 1.98
C LYS A 36 5.80 15.05 1.58
N ASN A 37 5.47 15.85 0.58
CA ASN A 37 4.10 16.02 0.11
C ASN A 37 4.05 15.58 -1.35
N PHE A 38 3.37 14.52 -1.63
CA PHE A 38 3.19 14.04 -2.99
C PHE A 38 1.82 13.38 -3.17
N ASN A 39 1.40 13.28 -4.44
CA ASN A 39 0.23 12.50 -4.78
C ASN A 39 0.61 11.28 -5.62
N PHE A 40 -0.18 10.24 -5.47
CA PHE A 40 -0.14 9.07 -6.32
C PHE A 40 -1.56 8.67 -6.74
N VAL A 41 -1.66 8.00 -7.86
CA VAL A 41 -2.91 7.45 -8.38
C VAL A 41 -2.81 5.94 -8.39
N ALA A 42 -3.90 5.24 -8.06
CA ALA A 42 -3.97 3.79 -8.14
C ALA A 42 -5.25 3.32 -8.84
N VAL A 43 -5.13 2.30 -9.66
CA VAL A 43 -6.22 1.55 -10.28
C VAL A 43 -5.69 0.24 -10.87
N GLY A 44 -6.51 -0.80 -10.90
CA GLY A 44 -6.22 -2.08 -11.56
C GLY A 44 -7.24 -2.42 -12.65
N ASP A 45 -7.09 -3.60 -13.23
CA ASP A 45 -8.00 -4.16 -14.22
C ASP A 45 -8.15 -3.20 -15.41
N LEU A 46 -6.97 -2.88 -15.96
CA LEU A 46 -6.83 -1.98 -17.09
C LEU A 46 -7.25 -2.70 -18.38
N ASP A 47 -6.88 -2.29 -19.48
CA ASP A 47 -6.98 -2.88 -20.81
C ASP A 47 -6.47 -1.84 -21.82
N CYS A 48 -6.69 -2.04 -23.12
CA CYS A 48 -6.31 -1.08 -24.17
C CYS A 48 -7.52 -0.47 -24.88
N ASN A 49 -8.68 -0.52 -24.27
CA ASN A 49 -9.95 -0.04 -24.84
C ASN A 49 -10.19 1.46 -24.56
N ILE A 50 -11.32 1.97 -25.01
CA ILE A 50 -11.69 3.39 -24.86
C ILE A 50 -11.85 3.82 -23.40
N ASN A 51 -12.32 2.91 -22.51
CA ASN A 51 -12.49 3.21 -21.10
C ASN A 51 -11.12 3.39 -20.43
N SER A 52 -10.15 2.54 -20.78
CA SER A 52 -8.77 2.64 -20.30
C SER A 52 -8.10 3.93 -20.80
N MET A 53 -8.34 4.33 -22.03
CA MET A 53 -7.82 5.61 -22.56
C MET A 53 -8.39 6.80 -21.77
N GLN A 54 -9.66 6.77 -21.40
CA GLN A 54 -10.26 7.80 -20.55
C GLN A 54 -9.66 7.77 -19.13
N THR A 55 -9.45 6.59 -18.57
CA THR A 55 -8.77 6.42 -17.28
C THR A 55 -7.35 7.00 -17.32
N VAL A 56 -6.58 6.76 -18.38
CA VAL A 56 -5.24 7.35 -18.57
C VAL A 56 -5.29 8.88 -18.57
N ASN A 57 -6.24 9.48 -19.31
CA ASN A 57 -6.40 10.92 -19.34
C ASN A 57 -6.69 11.46 -17.92
N ASN A 58 -7.57 10.80 -17.17
CA ASN A 58 -7.90 11.17 -15.81
C ASN A 58 -6.70 11.04 -14.86
N ILE A 59 -5.86 10.01 -15.04
CA ILE A 59 -4.59 9.88 -14.31
C ILE A 59 -3.67 11.06 -14.61
N LEU A 60 -3.49 11.40 -15.89
CA LEU A 60 -2.63 12.51 -16.30
C LEU A 60 -3.11 13.85 -15.77
N ASP A 61 -4.42 14.08 -15.70
CA ASP A 61 -5.00 15.32 -15.16
C ASP A 61 -4.69 15.51 -13.67
N LYS A 62 -4.53 14.42 -12.90
CA LYS A 62 -4.10 14.48 -11.49
C LYS A 62 -2.61 14.76 -11.34
N LYS A 63 -1.82 14.66 -12.42
CA LYS A 63 -0.35 14.88 -12.43
C LYS A 63 0.36 14.13 -11.30
N PRO A 64 0.15 12.82 -11.17
CA PRO A 64 0.71 12.06 -10.07
C PRO A 64 2.23 11.93 -10.20
N GLN A 65 2.91 11.83 -9.06
CA GLN A 65 4.34 11.51 -8.98
C GLN A 65 4.58 10.00 -9.01
N ILE A 66 3.55 9.19 -8.74
CA ILE A 66 3.53 7.74 -8.85
C ILE A 66 2.18 7.31 -9.42
N PHE A 67 2.21 6.36 -10.35
CA PHE A 67 1.05 5.60 -10.80
C PHE A 67 1.22 4.14 -10.36
N LEU A 68 0.25 3.64 -9.60
CA LEU A 68 0.20 2.27 -9.08
C LEU A 68 -0.82 1.48 -9.91
N ALA A 69 -0.34 0.64 -10.82
CA ALA A 69 -1.17 -0.27 -11.57
C ALA A 69 -1.32 -1.59 -10.79
N LEU A 70 -2.54 -1.91 -10.39
CA LEU A 70 -2.82 -2.96 -9.40
C LEU A 70 -3.10 -4.34 -10.02
N GLY A 71 -2.39 -4.68 -11.08
CA GLY A 71 -2.54 -5.96 -11.76
C GLY A 71 -3.60 -5.96 -12.86
N ASP A 72 -3.58 -7.04 -13.63
CA ASP A 72 -4.40 -7.22 -14.82
C ASP A 72 -4.31 -6.01 -15.76
N MET A 73 -3.07 -5.82 -16.27
CA MET A 73 -2.73 -4.66 -17.09
C MET A 73 -3.38 -4.72 -18.47
N TYR A 74 -3.64 -5.93 -18.95
CA TYR A 74 -4.21 -6.15 -20.26
C TYR A 74 -5.01 -7.45 -20.29
N TYR A 75 -6.11 -7.47 -21.05
CA TYR A 75 -6.96 -8.64 -21.29
C TYR A 75 -6.96 -8.99 -22.76
N ASP A 76 -7.50 -8.12 -23.59
CA ASP A 76 -7.66 -8.31 -25.04
C ASP A 76 -6.53 -7.69 -25.87
N CYS A 77 -5.59 -7.00 -25.26
CA CYS A 77 -4.41 -6.46 -25.90
C CYS A 77 -3.12 -7.16 -25.42
N ASN A 78 -2.01 -6.89 -26.07
CA ASN A 78 -0.71 -7.40 -25.66
C ASN A 78 0.11 -6.32 -24.90
N PRO A 79 1.24 -6.69 -24.24
CA PRO A 79 2.06 -5.73 -23.50
C PRO A 79 2.53 -4.53 -24.32
N ASP A 80 2.82 -4.71 -25.62
CA ASP A 80 3.28 -3.59 -26.47
C ASP A 80 2.16 -2.58 -26.75
N GLU A 81 0.92 -3.04 -26.88
CA GLU A 81 -0.26 -2.19 -27.02
C GLU A 81 -0.57 -1.46 -25.73
N PHE A 82 -0.52 -2.17 -24.59
CA PHE A 82 -0.62 -1.55 -23.27
C PHE A 82 0.42 -0.44 -23.10
N MET A 83 1.69 -0.72 -23.44
CA MET A 83 2.75 0.28 -23.35
C MET A 83 2.52 1.51 -24.23
N LYS A 84 1.87 1.38 -25.38
CA LYS A 84 1.52 2.54 -26.21
C LYS A 84 0.45 3.41 -25.53
N VAL A 85 -0.59 2.79 -24.97
CA VAL A 85 -1.66 3.51 -24.25
C VAL A 85 -1.12 4.21 -23.01
N PHE A 86 -0.25 3.54 -22.26
CA PHE A 86 0.28 4.02 -20.97
C PHE A 86 1.67 4.66 -21.08
N SER A 87 2.17 4.95 -22.29
CA SER A 87 3.53 5.46 -22.54
C SER A 87 3.88 6.71 -21.75
N LEU A 88 2.92 7.62 -21.56
CA LEU A 88 3.12 8.85 -20.79
C LEU A 88 3.25 8.64 -19.28
N LEU A 89 2.84 7.48 -18.80
CA LEU A 89 2.91 7.10 -17.38
C LEU A 89 4.11 6.19 -17.07
N HIS A 90 4.85 5.73 -18.06
CA HIS A 90 5.93 4.75 -17.92
C HIS A 90 6.99 5.16 -16.87
N GLY A 91 7.38 6.43 -16.82
CA GLY A 91 8.42 6.92 -15.90
C GLY A 91 8.01 7.00 -14.43
N ILE A 92 6.71 6.85 -14.14
CA ILE A 92 6.13 6.93 -12.79
C ILE A 92 5.35 5.68 -12.41
N LEU A 93 5.37 4.65 -13.27
CA LEU A 93 4.60 3.42 -13.12
C LEU A 93 5.29 2.43 -12.18
N TYR A 94 4.55 1.98 -11.17
CA TYR A 94 4.82 0.81 -10.35
C TYR A 94 3.64 -0.15 -10.49
N MET A 95 3.90 -1.46 -10.60
CA MET A 95 2.87 -2.43 -10.90
C MET A 95 2.83 -3.57 -9.90
N THR A 96 1.63 -4.06 -9.63
CA THR A 96 1.37 -5.30 -8.93
C THR A 96 0.94 -6.36 -9.95
N MET A 97 1.30 -7.63 -9.75
CA MET A 97 0.93 -8.70 -10.69
C MET A 97 -0.50 -9.18 -10.45
N GLY A 98 -1.28 -9.26 -11.54
CA GLY A 98 -2.59 -9.87 -11.57
C GLY A 98 -2.61 -11.23 -12.26
N ASN A 99 -3.76 -11.90 -12.27
CA ASN A 99 -3.87 -13.26 -12.81
C ASN A 99 -3.90 -13.34 -14.35
N HIS A 100 -4.16 -12.24 -15.02
CA HIS A 100 -4.01 -12.13 -16.49
C HIS A 100 -2.61 -11.68 -16.90
N ASP A 101 -1.76 -11.27 -15.97
CA ASP A 101 -0.41 -10.79 -16.24
C ASP A 101 0.61 -11.93 -16.33
N SER A 102 1.70 -11.68 -17.04
CA SER A 102 2.84 -12.60 -17.13
C SER A 102 4.11 -11.92 -16.65
N TRP A 103 4.64 -12.38 -15.53
CA TRP A 103 5.90 -11.85 -14.99
C TRP A 103 7.03 -11.85 -16.01
N SER A 104 7.21 -12.92 -16.77
CA SER A 104 8.27 -13.02 -17.78
C SER A 104 8.17 -11.98 -18.89
N LYS A 105 6.96 -11.51 -19.20
CA LYS A 105 6.74 -10.45 -20.19
C LYS A 105 7.00 -9.07 -19.59
N PHE A 106 6.62 -8.84 -18.35
CA PHE A 106 6.76 -7.55 -17.69
C PHE A 106 8.14 -7.29 -17.09
N ALA A 107 8.82 -8.31 -16.57
CA ALA A 107 10.16 -8.17 -15.99
C ALA A 107 11.20 -7.60 -16.96
N GLY A 108 11.01 -7.82 -18.27
CA GLY A 108 11.86 -7.23 -19.32
C GLY A 108 11.50 -5.78 -19.68
N LEU A 109 10.29 -5.31 -19.33
CA LEU A 109 9.78 -3.98 -19.68
C LEU A 109 9.92 -2.99 -18.53
N TYR A 110 9.90 -3.47 -17.29
CA TYR A 110 9.94 -2.67 -16.08
C TYR A 110 11.07 -3.10 -15.17
N HIS A 111 11.86 -2.14 -14.73
CA HIS A 111 12.84 -2.35 -13.66
C HIS A 111 12.14 -2.32 -12.30
N LEU A 112 11.48 -3.43 -11.96
CA LEU A 112 10.89 -3.57 -10.64
C LEU A 112 11.97 -3.86 -9.60
N PRO A 113 11.85 -3.33 -8.38
CA PRO A 113 12.78 -3.64 -7.31
C PRO A 113 12.90 -5.16 -7.09
N ASN A 114 14.11 -5.66 -6.92
CA ASN A 114 14.44 -7.05 -6.58
C ASN A 114 14.18 -8.13 -7.65
N ASP A 115 13.84 -7.78 -8.90
CA ASP A 115 13.54 -8.74 -9.99
C ASP A 115 12.54 -9.84 -9.57
N LYS A 116 11.56 -9.49 -8.75
CA LYS A 116 10.51 -10.38 -8.24
C LYS A 116 9.13 -9.78 -8.48
N PRO A 117 8.08 -10.62 -8.58
CA PRO A 117 6.71 -10.12 -8.72
C PRO A 117 6.14 -9.48 -7.44
N TYR A 118 6.93 -9.43 -6.37
CA TYR A 118 6.62 -8.74 -5.10
C TYR A 118 7.85 -7.97 -4.63
N TYR A 119 7.64 -6.78 -4.10
CA TYR A 119 8.71 -5.85 -3.71
C TYR A 119 8.16 -4.76 -2.79
N SER A 120 9.05 -3.97 -2.22
CA SER A 120 8.71 -2.76 -1.49
C SER A 120 9.59 -1.59 -1.92
N PHE A 121 9.12 -0.38 -1.68
CA PHE A 121 9.87 0.84 -1.89
C PHE A 121 9.32 1.97 -1.04
N ASP A 122 10.17 2.95 -0.74
CA ASP A 122 9.78 4.17 -0.05
C ASP A 122 9.72 5.34 -1.03
N LYS A 123 8.70 6.19 -0.87
CA LYS A 123 8.64 7.49 -1.54
C LYS A 123 8.19 8.54 -0.53
N GLY A 124 9.02 9.56 -0.33
CA GLY A 124 8.80 10.53 0.73
C GLY A 124 8.67 9.85 2.10
N ASN A 125 7.54 10.00 2.75
CA ASN A 125 7.22 9.40 4.05
C ASN A 125 6.27 8.20 3.97
N VAL A 126 6.08 7.64 2.77
CA VAL A 126 5.22 6.47 2.54
C VAL A 126 6.05 5.25 2.19
N HIS A 127 5.78 4.16 2.86
CA HIS A 127 6.27 2.84 2.53
C HIS A 127 5.20 2.09 1.72
N PHE A 128 5.57 1.60 0.55
CA PHE A 128 4.72 0.79 -0.33
C PHE A 128 5.23 -0.64 -0.35
N LEU A 129 4.34 -1.58 -0.06
CA LEU A 129 4.59 -3.02 -0.17
C LEU A 129 3.67 -3.62 -1.24
N SER A 130 4.23 -4.04 -2.37
CA SER A 130 3.53 -4.76 -3.43
C SER A 130 3.59 -6.26 -3.20
N ILE A 131 2.43 -6.88 -3.04
CA ILE A 131 2.24 -8.32 -2.83
C ILE A 131 1.75 -8.96 -4.14
N SER A 132 2.41 -10.02 -4.60
CA SER A 132 1.91 -10.84 -5.71
C SER A 132 0.91 -11.87 -5.19
N THR A 133 -0.37 -11.66 -5.45
CA THR A 133 -1.42 -12.64 -5.13
C THR A 133 -1.38 -13.88 -6.03
N GLU A 134 -0.58 -13.83 -7.11
CA GLU A 134 -0.38 -14.94 -8.06
C GLU A 134 0.87 -15.78 -7.73
N SER A 135 1.55 -15.46 -6.64
CA SER A 135 2.69 -16.22 -6.09
C SER A 135 2.28 -16.95 -4.81
N ASP A 136 3.16 -17.83 -4.31
CA ASP A 136 2.88 -18.58 -3.07
C ASP A 136 2.72 -17.63 -1.86
N LEU A 137 1.50 -17.56 -1.31
CA LEU A 137 1.12 -16.75 -0.17
C LEU A 137 1.02 -17.53 1.15
N ARG A 138 1.30 -18.84 1.13
CA ARG A 138 1.20 -19.67 2.34
C ARG A 138 2.18 -19.21 3.42
N PRO A 139 1.84 -19.33 4.69
CA PRO A 139 2.80 -19.12 5.78
C PRO A 139 4.08 -19.93 5.56
N ASN A 140 5.23 -19.32 5.83
CA ASN A 140 6.58 -19.86 5.59
C ASN A 140 6.99 -19.95 4.09
N SER A 141 6.23 -19.39 3.16
CA SER A 141 6.73 -19.17 1.80
C SER A 141 7.77 -18.04 1.77
N THR A 142 8.60 -18.01 0.73
CA THR A 142 9.60 -16.95 0.56
C THR A 142 8.96 -15.56 0.52
N GLN A 143 7.76 -15.44 -0.08
CA GLN A 143 7.04 -14.18 -0.12
C GLN A 143 6.48 -13.81 1.26
N TYR A 144 5.94 -14.76 2.01
CA TYR A 144 5.45 -14.52 3.37
C TYR A 144 6.57 -14.00 4.28
N ASP A 145 7.75 -14.63 4.24
CA ASP A 145 8.90 -14.22 5.04
C ASP A 145 9.39 -12.82 4.64
N PHE A 146 9.37 -12.51 3.34
CA PHE A 146 9.67 -11.16 2.84
C PHE A 146 8.67 -10.14 3.40
N ILE A 147 7.37 -10.37 3.25
CA ILE A 147 6.30 -9.46 3.72
C ILE A 147 6.40 -9.22 5.23
N ASN A 148 6.58 -10.29 6.01
CA ASN A 148 6.68 -10.19 7.47
C ASN A 148 7.91 -9.38 7.92
N THR A 149 9.05 -9.60 7.27
CA THR A 149 10.31 -8.88 7.56
C THR A 149 10.22 -7.42 7.13
N ASP A 150 9.68 -7.16 5.97
CA ASP A 150 9.56 -5.83 5.38
C ASP A 150 8.62 -4.94 6.22
N LEU A 151 7.45 -5.44 6.56
CA LEU A 151 6.49 -4.72 7.42
C LEU A 151 7.06 -4.49 8.84
N ASP A 152 7.82 -5.44 9.38
CA ASP A 152 8.47 -5.25 10.68
C ASP A 152 9.46 -4.08 10.64
N ILE A 153 10.29 -4.00 9.59
CA ILE A 153 11.25 -2.91 9.38
C ILE A 153 10.52 -1.58 9.17
N ALA A 154 9.51 -1.55 8.27
CA ALA A 154 8.77 -0.34 7.96
C ALA A 154 8.03 0.22 9.18
N SER A 155 7.41 -0.66 9.99
CA SER A 155 6.68 -0.25 11.20
C SER A 155 7.56 0.40 12.26
N GLN A 156 8.86 0.10 12.28
CA GLN A 156 9.84 0.65 13.24
C GLN A 156 10.57 1.89 12.67
N ASN A 157 10.45 2.15 11.37
CA ASN A 157 11.11 3.27 10.72
C ASN A 157 10.39 4.59 11.00
N ARG A 158 11.01 5.48 11.79
CA ARG A 158 10.43 6.79 12.16
C ARG A 158 10.30 7.78 11.01
N SER A 159 10.99 7.58 9.89
CA SER A 159 10.84 8.42 8.70
C SER A 159 9.59 8.07 7.89
N ILE A 160 9.02 6.89 8.10
CA ILE A 160 7.79 6.43 7.47
C ILE A 160 6.59 6.87 8.31
N SER A 161 5.72 7.65 7.69
CA SER A 161 4.43 8.04 8.27
C SER A 161 3.33 7.06 7.92
N TRP A 162 3.31 6.56 6.69
CA TRP A 162 2.23 5.74 6.14
C TRP A 162 2.76 4.44 5.58
N ILE A 163 2.07 3.33 5.90
CA ILE A 163 2.36 2.00 5.33
C ILE A 163 1.17 1.60 4.47
N ILE A 164 1.42 1.43 3.17
CA ILE A 164 0.41 1.09 2.17
C ILE A 164 0.77 -0.27 1.54
N VAL A 165 -0.18 -1.19 1.59
CA VAL A 165 -0.06 -2.49 0.92
C VAL A 165 -0.81 -2.47 -0.40
N LEU A 166 -0.18 -2.99 -1.45
CA LEU A 166 -0.73 -3.13 -2.78
C LEU A 166 -0.90 -4.61 -3.11
N ALA A 167 -2.05 -4.98 -3.62
CA ALA A 167 -2.33 -6.35 -4.04
C ALA A 167 -3.28 -6.34 -5.24
N HIS A 168 -3.29 -7.40 -6.05
CA HIS A 168 -4.29 -7.55 -7.09
C HIS A 168 -5.57 -8.15 -6.50
N ARG A 169 -5.55 -9.42 -6.05
CA ARG A 169 -6.74 -10.05 -5.47
C ARG A 169 -7.09 -9.46 -4.11
N PRO A 170 -8.37 -9.22 -3.83
CA PRO A 170 -8.78 -8.59 -2.60
C PRO A 170 -8.67 -9.53 -1.39
N PHE A 171 -8.08 -9.03 -0.31
CA PHE A 171 -8.12 -9.66 1.01
C PHE A 171 -9.50 -9.49 1.68
N ILE A 172 -10.16 -8.37 1.42
CA ILE A 172 -11.48 -8.04 1.99
C ILE A 172 -12.30 -7.27 0.95
N SER A 173 -13.48 -7.79 0.58
CA SER A 173 -14.40 -7.17 -0.36
C SER A 173 -15.85 -7.57 -0.09
N SER A 174 -16.80 -6.85 -0.68
CA SER A 174 -18.19 -7.32 -0.82
C SER A 174 -18.27 -8.44 -1.85
N GLU A 175 -19.31 -9.25 -1.73
CA GLU A 175 -19.57 -10.34 -2.66
C GLU A 175 -19.92 -9.83 -4.05
N THR A 176 -19.15 -10.33 -5.03
CA THR A 176 -19.37 -10.15 -6.47
C THR A 176 -19.23 -11.51 -7.16
N GLU A 177 -18.79 -11.55 -8.40
CA GLU A 177 -18.41 -12.78 -9.09
C GLU A 177 -17.11 -13.38 -8.57
N HIS A 178 -16.20 -12.52 -8.08
CA HIS A 178 -14.94 -12.93 -7.46
C HIS A 178 -15.02 -12.78 -5.95
N ILE A 179 -14.73 -13.87 -5.22
CA ILE A 179 -14.78 -13.93 -3.77
C ILE A 179 -13.33 -13.88 -3.23
N THR A 180 -13.14 -13.19 -2.12
CA THR A 180 -11.86 -13.18 -1.41
C THR A 180 -11.47 -14.60 -1.00
N GLU A 181 -10.23 -14.99 -1.29
CA GLU A 181 -9.68 -16.28 -0.90
C GLU A 181 -9.63 -16.40 0.65
N LYS A 182 -10.23 -17.46 1.19
CA LYS A 182 -10.36 -17.62 2.65
C LYS A 182 -9.04 -17.69 3.39
N GLU A 183 -8.02 -18.28 2.77
CA GLU A 183 -6.69 -18.41 3.38
C GLU A 183 -5.99 -17.05 3.44
N ASP A 184 -6.06 -16.24 2.38
CA ASP A 184 -5.51 -14.88 2.35
C ASP A 184 -6.23 -13.99 3.36
N PHE A 185 -7.57 -14.12 3.47
CA PHE A 185 -8.36 -13.41 4.49
C PHE A 185 -7.89 -13.74 5.92
N LYS A 186 -7.55 -14.99 6.21
CA LYS A 186 -7.13 -15.42 7.55
C LYS A 186 -5.70 -14.99 7.89
N THR A 187 -4.80 -15.01 6.92
CA THR A 187 -3.36 -14.87 7.14
C THR A 187 -2.92 -13.41 7.16
N TYR A 188 -3.29 -12.65 6.14
CA TYR A 188 -2.70 -11.33 5.90
C TYR A 188 -3.38 -10.17 6.64
N PRO A 189 -4.72 -10.05 6.73
CA PRO A 189 -5.34 -8.94 7.44
C PRO A 189 -4.92 -8.83 8.92
N PRO A 190 -4.75 -9.93 9.68
CA PRO A 190 -4.18 -9.86 11.03
C PRO A 190 -2.72 -9.38 11.06
N LEU A 191 -1.93 -9.76 10.04
CA LEU A 191 -0.55 -9.32 9.88
C LEU A 191 -0.47 -7.81 9.61
N PHE A 192 -1.31 -7.32 8.70
CA PHE A 192 -1.41 -5.89 8.39
C PHE A 192 -1.77 -5.05 9.61
N ALA A 193 -2.79 -5.49 10.36
CA ALA A 193 -3.17 -4.82 11.61
C ALA A 193 -2.05 -4.83 12.66
N ARG A 194 -1.29 -5.93 12.74
CA ARG A 194 -0.16 -6.08 13.66
C ARG A 194 0.95 -5.06 13.39
N TYR A 195 1.27 -4.82 12.12
CA TYR A 195 2.36 -3.93 11.73
C TYR A 195 1.90 -2.49 11.46
N GLY A 196 0.62 -2.17 11.74
CA GLY A 196 0.10 -0.82 11.60
C GLY A 196 0.03 -0.37 10.15
N VAL A 197 -0.37 -1.27 9.24
CA VAL A 197 -0.73 -0.90 7.86
C VAL A 197 -1.92 0.03 7.91
N ASP A 198 -1.81 1.19 7.24
CA ASP A 198 -2.88 2.19 7.21
C ASP A 198 -3.93 1.85 6.15
N VAL A 199 -3.47 1.48 4.94
CA VAL A 199 -4.34 1.21 3.79
C VAL A 199 -3.86 -0.02 3.02
N VAL A 200 -4.80 -0.87 2.62
CA VAL A 200 -4.60 -1.92 1.61
C VAL A 200 -5.37 -1.49 0.37
N ILE A 201 -4.66 -1.30 -0.75
CA ILE A 201 -5.23 -0.95 -2.04
C ILE A 201 -5.17 -2.20 -2.93
N GLN A 202 -6.32 -2.62 -3.42
CA GLN A 202 -6.50 -3.89 -4.13
C GLN A 202 -7.39 -3.70 -5.36
N ALA A 203 -7.48 -4.72 -6.24
CA ALA A 203 -8.20 -4.67 -7.51
C ALA A 203 -8.94 -6.00 -7.78
N HIS A 204 -8.83 -6.58 -9.01
CA HIS A 204 -9.40 -7.86 -9.42
C HIS A 204 -10.94 -7.90 -9.48
N VAL A 205 -11.60 -7.22 -8.58
CA VAL A 205 -13.05 -7.01 -8.62
C VAL A 205 -13.30 -5.69 -9.33
N HIS A 206 -13.85 -5.76 -10.55
CA HIS A 206 -13.95 -4.63 -11.48
C HIS A 206 -15.03 -3.63 -11.04
N ASN A 207 -14.77 -2.97 -9.93
CA ASN A 207 -15.62 -1.93 -9.35
C ASN A 207 -14.83 -1.14 -8.29
N TYR A 208 -15.51 -0.23 -7.62
CA TYR A 208 -14.97 0.47 -6.46
C TYR A 208 -15.65 0.01 -5.18
N GLN A 209 -14.84 -0.24 -4.15
CA GLN A 209 -15.30 -0.51 -2.80
C GLN A 209 -14.35 0.12 -1.79
N ARG A 210 -14.89 0.68 -0.72
CA ARG A 210 -14.12 1.09 0.44
C ARG A 210 -14.76 0.60 1.73
N THR A 211 -14.00 -0.05 2.57
CA THR A 211 -14.46 -0.46 3.90
C THR A 211 -14.51 0.73 4.87
N PHE A 212 -15.18 0.58 5.97
CA PHE A 212 -14.82 1.29 7.19
C PHE A 212 -13.43 0.83 7.65
N PRO A 213 -12.71 1.60 8.51
CA PRO A 213 -11.53 1.06 9.19
C PRO A 213 -11.92 -0.16 10.01
N ILE A 214 -11.25 -1.27 9.78
CA ILE A 214 -11.58 -2.56 10.39
C ILE A 214 -10.38 -3.21 11.08
N LEU A 215 -10.69 -4.01 12.07
CA LEU A 215 -9.82 -5.03 12.64
C LEU A 215 -10.49 -6.38 12.47
N LEU A 216 -9.77 -7.48 12.70
CA LEU A 216 -10.38 -8.81 12.73
C LEU A 216 -10.50 -9.30 14.17
N ASP A 217 -11.62 -9.95 14.48
CA ASP A 217 -11.78 -10.66 15.75
C ASP A 217 -10.99 -11.98 15.76
N ASN A 218 -11.14 -12.74 16.85
CA ASN A 218 -10.44 -14.02 17.03
C ASN A 218 -10.90 -15.11 16.05
N PHE A 219 -12.02 -14.90 15.37
CA PHE A 219 -12.61 -15.81 14.39
C PHE A 219 -12.40 -15.32 12.96
N SER A 220 -11.58 -14.28 12.77
CA SER A 220 -11.33 -13.62 11.50
C SER A 220 -12.56 -12.88 10.91
N ASN A 221 -13.51 -12.46 11.76
CA ASN A 221 -14.62 -11.61 11.31
C ASN A 221 -14.21 -10.13 11.38
N PRO A 222 -14.55 -9.33 10.35
CA PRO A 222 -14.29 -7.90 10.36
C PRO A 222 -15.10 -7.18 11.45
N ILE A 223 -14.39 -6.39 12.27
CA ILE A 223 -14.97 -5.48 13.27
C ILE A 223 -14.79 -4.06 12.78
N ILE A 224 -15.87 -3.33 12.58
CA ILE A 224 -15.84 -1.90 12.27
C ILE A 224 -15.38 -1.14 13.52
N VAL A 225 -14.25 -0.43 13.41
CA VAL A 225 -13.70 0.36 14.52
C VAL A 225 -14.43 1.70 14.63
N THR A 226 -14.70 2.35 13.49
CA THR A 226 -15.45 3.60 13.40
C THR A 226 -16.13 3.76 12.05
N LYS A 227 -17.15 4.61 11.99
CA LYS A 227 -17.86 4.96 10.74
C LYS A 227 -17.52 6.37 10.24
N ASN A 228 -16.54 7.02 10.84
CA ASN A 228 -16.10 8.36 10.43
C ASN A 228 -15.28 8.30 9.15
N ASN A 229 -15.40 9.32 8.29
CA ASN A 229 -14.59 9.48 7.08
C ASN A 229 -13.24 10.18 7.35
N THR A 230 -13.04 10.68 8.56
CA THR A 230 -11.76 11.19 9.04
C THR A 230 -11.41 10.45 10.33
N ILE A 231 -10.25 9.85 10.37
CA ILE A 231 -9.77 9.04 11.50
C ILE A 231 -8.34 9.42 11.86
N ASN A 232 -7.89 9.00 13.02
CA ASN A 232 -6.48 9.03 13.38
C ASN A 232 -5.77 7.74 12.92
N GLU A 233 -4.47 7.82 12.67
CA GLU A 233 -3.63 6.65 12.42
C GLU A 233 -3.83 5.58 13.51
N GLY A 234 -3.67 4.31 13.14
CA GLY A 234 -3.83 3.19 14.07
C GLY A 234 -5.28 2.85 14.45
N THR A 235 -6.28 3.51 13.85
CA THR A 235 -7.71 3.24 14.09
C THR A 235 -8.20 1.99 13.34
N GLY A 236 -7.34 1.10 12.90
CA GLY A 236 -7.66 -0.08 12.08
C GLY A 236 -7.12 0.05 10.67
N VAL A 237 -7.33 -0.94 9.84
CA VAL A 237 -6.85 -1.00 8.45
C VAL A 237 -8.00 -0.65 7.51
N LEU A 238 -7.73 0.23 6.54
CA LEU A 238 -8.66 0.59 5.48
C LEU A 238 -8.40 -0.30 4.25
N TYR A 239 -9.44 -0.93 3.71
CA TYR A 239 -9.33 -1.71 2.47
C TYR A 239 -10.09 -1.00 1.36
N ILE A 240 -9.40 -0.77 0.23
CA ILE A 240 -9.96 -0.11 -0.95
C ILE A 240 -9.75 -1.03 -2.15
N THR A 241 -10.84 -1.42 -2.79
CA THR A 241 -10.82 -2.09 -4.09
C THR A 241 -11.06 -1.04 -5.16
N THR A 242 -10.17 -0.97 -6.16
CA THR A 242 -10.26 -0.05 -7.28
C THR A 242 -9.87 -0.79 -8.57
N GLY A 243 -10.77 -1.67 -9.02
CA GLY A 243 -10.62 -2.51 -10.22
C GLY A 243 -11.37 -1.98 -11.44
N GLY A 244 -11.80 -0.73 -11.42
CA GLY A 244 -12.53 -0.12 -12.53
C GLY A 244 -11.62 0.60 -13.53
N GLY A 245 -10.47 0.04 -13.90
CA GLY A 245 -9.48 0.69 -14.76
C GLY A 245 -9.86 0.78 -16.23
N GLY A 246 -10.66 -0.15 -16.73
CA GLY A 246 -11.05 -0.13 -18.15
C GLY A 246 -11.72 -1.40 -18.65
N HIS A 247 -11.43 -2.55 -18.05
CA HIS A 247 -12.08 -3.81 -18.41
C HIS A 247 -13.50 -3.88 -17.85
N ASP A 248 -14.32 -4.83 -18.35
CA ASP A 248 -15.76 -4.94 -18.04
C ASP A 248 -16.05 -4.89 -16.54
N LEU A 249 -17.05 -4.09 -16.16
CA LEU A 249 -17.42 -3.89 -14.76
C LEU A 249 -18.23 -5.05 -14.21
N TYR A 250 -18.02 -5.35 -12.92
CA TYR A 250 -18.81 -6.36 -12.20
C TYR A 250 -19.83 -5.73 -11.27
N GLU A 251 -21.09 -6.17 -11.42
CA GLU A 251 -22.17 -5.76 -10.53
C GLU A 251 -22.08 -6.45 -9.17
N PHE A 252 -22.60 -5.79 -8.15
CA PHE A 252 -22.60 -6.32 -6.80
C PHE A 252 -23.73 -7.34 -6.61
N LYS A 253 -23.44 -8.46 -5.97
CA LYS A 253 -24.45 -9.41 -5.46
C LYS A 253 -24.99 -8.96 -4.11
N SER A 254 -24.14 -8.34 -3.27
CA SER A 254 -24.53 -7.87 -1.96
C SER A 254 -23.64 -6.70 -1.51
N LYS A 255 -23.99 -6.09 -0.38
CA LYS A 255 -23.14 -5.13 0.32
C LYS A 255 -22.76 -5.69 1.68
N SER A 256 -21.48 -5.97 1.88
CA SER A 256 -20.98 -6.43 3.17
C SER A 256 -21.13 -5.34 4.23
N PRO A 257 -21.47 -5.67 5.49
CA PRO A 257 -21.71 -4.69 6.56
C PRO A 257 -20.50 -3.77 6.85
N TYR A 258 -19.30 -4.26 6.58
CA TYR A 258 -18.06 -3.53 6.78
C TYR A 258 -17.66 -2.64 5.58
N VAL A 259 -18.39 -2.71 4.46
CA VAL A 259 -18.17 -1.84 3.29
C VAL A 259 -19.00 -0.57 3.43
N GLN A 260 -18.34 0.59 3.41
CA GLN A 260 -18.99 1.89 3.51
C GLN A 260 -19.53 2.35 2.16
N THR A 261 -18.68 2.32 1.14
CA THR A 261 -18.98 2.81 -0.21
C THR A 261 -18.72 1.70 -1.22
N GLN A 262 -19.63 1.52 -2.19
CA GLN A 262 -19.44 0.63 -3.33
C GLN A 262 -20.23 1.12 -4.54
N TYR A 263 -19.65 1.00 -5.74
CA TYR A 263 -20.30 1.28 -7.02
C TYR A 263 -19.53 0.64 -8.19
N ALA A 264 -20.25 0.29 -9.26
CA ALA A 264 -19.68 -0.28 -10.48
C ALA A 264 -19.54 0.82 -11.53
N GLU A 265 -18.40 1.52 -11.51
CA GLU A 265 -18.04 2.57 -12.49
C GLU A 265 -16.54 2.55 -12.72
N TYR A 266 -16.13 2.93 -13.95
CA TYR A 266 -14.73 3.17 -14.24
C TYR A 266 -14.23 4.41 -13.52
N GLY A 267 -12.98 4.36 -13.06
CA GLY A 267 -12.38 5.49 -12.34
C GLY A 267 -11.06 5.14 -11.69
N ILE A 268 -10.60 6.05 -10.86
CA ILE A 268 -9.31 5.96 -10.16
C ILE A 268 -9.46 6.41 -8.71
N ILE A 269 -8.48 6.07 -7.88
CA ILE A 269 -8.24 6.81 -6.65
C ILE A 269 -7.02 7.70 -6.81
N ASN A 270 -7.12 8.95 -6.32
CA ASN A 270 -6.01 9.87 -6.12
C ASN A 270 -5.74 10.02 -4.64
N VAL A 271 -4.51 9.83 -4.22
CA VAL A 271 -4.11 9.88 -2.82
C VAL A 271 -3.09 10.98 -2.62
N ASN A 272 -3.43 11.94 -1.77
CA ASN A 272 -2.54 13.01 -1.36
C ASN A 272 -1.89 12.67 -0.03
N SER A 273 -0.57 12.48 -0.03
CA SER A 273 0.23 12.23 1.17
C SER A 273 0.91 13.49 1.64
N THR A 274 0.78 13.77 2.92
CA THR A 274 1.53 14.80 3.64
C THR A 274 2.16 14.19 4.89
N GLU A 275 2.94 14.96 5.63
CA GLU A 275 3.50 14.50 6.90
C GLU A 275 2.40 14.13 7.92
N ASN A 276 1.26 14.83 7.89
CA ASN A 276 0.22 14.76 8.91
C ASN A 276 -1.13 14.23 8.41
N ALA A 277 -1.28 13.98 7.12
CA ALA A 277 -2.54 13.50 6.57
C ALA A 277 -2.32 12.65 5.31
N LEU A 278 -3.11 11.60 5.19
CA LEU A 278 -3.29 10.81 3.98
C LEU A 278 -4.74 10.97 3.52
N THR A 279 -4.96 11.72 2.45
CA THR A 279 -6.30 11.97 1.91
C THR A 279 -6.50 11.16 0.63
N ILE A 280 -7.54 10.36 0.61
CA ILE A 280 -7.89 9.44 -0.48
C ILE A 280 -9.19 9.94 -1.10
N GLU A 281 -9.17 10.14 -2.41
CA GLU A 281 -10.29 10.63 -3.21
C GLU A 281 -10.54 9.67 -4.38
N ALA A 282 -11.75 9.15 -4.48
CA ALA A 282 -12.14 8.29 -5.60
C ALA A 282 -12.94 9.07 -6.62
N TYR A 283 -12.47 9.04 -7.88
CA TYR A 283 -13.07 9.73 -9.02
C TYR A 283 -13.61 8.73 -10.02
N THR A 284 -14.72 9.05 -10.68
CA THR A 284 -15.23 8.24 -11.78
C THR A 284 -14.90 8.87 -13.13
N ASN A 285 -14.84 8.04 -14.18
CA ASN A 285 -14.64 8.54 -15.53
C ASN A 285 -15.82 9.40 -16.04
N LYS A 286 -17.00 9.25 -15.45
CA LYS A 286 -18.20 10.02 -15.79
C LYS A 286 -18.23 11.41 -15.18
N ASP A 287 -17.74 11.53 -13.93
CA ASP A 287 -17.66 12.78 -13.20
C ASP A 287 -16.28 12.85 -12.54
N PHE A 288 -15.38 13.62 -13.18
CA PHE A 288 -14.00 13.77 -12.73
C PHE A 288 -13.75 15.11 -12.03
N GLU A 289 -14.76 16.00 -12.00
CA GLU A 289 -14.67 17.32 -11.35
C GLU A 289 -14.65 17.19 -9.82
N SER A 290 -15.45 16.26 -9.28
CA SER A 290 -15.56 16.05 -7.84
C SER A 290 -15.38 14.58 -7.45
N PRO A 291 -14.71 14.29 -6.31
CA PRO A 291 -14.59 12.92 -5.86
C PRO A 291 -15.95 12.37 -5.42
N LYS A 292 -16.25 11.15 -5.88
CA LYS A 292 -17.46 10.41 -5.49
C LYS A 292 -17.36 9.83 -4.08
N ASP A 293 -16.13 9.61 -3.60
CA ASP A 293 -15.84 9.19 -2.24
C ASP A 293 -14.57 9.86 -1.73
N THR A 294 -14.54 10.22 -0.45
CA THR A 294 -13.38 10.85 0.20
C THR A 294 -13.18 10.28 1.59
N PHE A 295 -11.92 10.02 1.94
CA PHE A 295 -11.51 9.53 3.24
C PHE A 295 -10.17 10.15 3.65
N THR A 296 -10.01 10.47 4.94
CA THR A 296 -8.76 11.06 5.46
C THR A 296 -8.28 10.34 6.71
N ILE A 297 -7.00 9.98 6.73
CA ILE A 297 -6.28 9.51 7.91
C ILE A 297 -5.38 10.64 8.39
N LEU A 298 -5.51 11.02 9.65
CA LEU A 298 -4.70 12.06 10.29
C LEU A 298 -3.65 11.42 11.19
N LYS A 299 -2.44 11.97 11.16
CA LYS A 299 -1.41 11.64 12.14
C LYS A 299 -1.71 12.40 13.42
N GLY A 300 -1.89 11.68 14.53
CA GLY A 300 -2.12 12.30 15.82
C GLY A 300 -0.89 13.10 16.30
N TYR A 301 -1.07 14.34 16.69
CA TYR A 301 -0.07 15.07 17.46
C TYR A 301 0.09 14.35 18.81
N ASN A 302 1.21 13.66 19.05
CA ASN A 302 1.56 12.90 20.27
C ASN A 302 1.21 11.40 20.31
N THR A 303 0.86 10.74 19.22
CA THR A 303 0.86 9.28 19.26
C THR A 303 2.24 8.74 18.88
N THR A 304 2.97 8.19 19.84
CA THR A 304 3.89 7.09 19.49
C THR A 304 3.09 6.13 18.63
N LYS A 305 3.61 5.75 17.42
CA LYS A 305 2.97 4.67 16.61
C LYS A 305 2.48 3.62 17.59
N PRO A 306 1.21 3.18 17.52
CA PRO A 306 0.72 2.19 18.44
C PRO A 306 1.71 1.03 18.42
N THR A 307 2.26 0.68 19.56
CA THR A 307 3.05 -0.55 19.67
C THR A 307 2.17 -1.66 19.13
N PRO A 308 2.62 -2.44 18.12
CA PRO A 308 1.81 -3.43 17.48
C PRO A 308 1.05 -4.23 18.54
N MET A 309 -0.27 -4.25 18.48
CA MET A 309 -1.08 -4.98 19.46
C MET A 309 -0.82 -6.47 19.25
N LEU A 310 0.16 -7.02 19.96
CA LEU A 310 0.33 -8.46 20.08
C LEU A 310 -0.89 -9.04 20.79
N LYS A 311 -1.98 -9.27 20.05
CA LYS A 311 -3.14 -10.01 20.59
C LYS A 311 -2.81 -11.48 20.90
N TYR A 312 -1.72 -12.01 20.29
CA TYR A 312 -1.33 -13.40 20.42
C TYR A 312 0.19 -13.55 20.29
N VAL A 313 0.76 -14.39 21.13
CA VAL A 313 2.09 -14.95 20.96
C VAL A 313 1.92 -16.34 20.34
N TYR A 314 2.52 -16.57 19.16
CA TYR A 314 2.59 -17.88 18.55
C TYR A 314 3.91 -18.51 18.96
N ILE A 315 3.85 -19.64 19.64
CA ILE A 315 5.05 -20.40 20.03
C ILE A 315 5.02 -21.71 19.25
N ASN A 316 5.97 -21.87 18.32
CA ASN A 316 6.25 -23.15 17.70
C ASN A 316 7.21 -23.91 18.61
N THR A 317 6.76 -25.01 19.22
CA THR A 317 7.65 -25.86 20.02
C THR A 317 7.52 -27.33 19.62
N SER A 318 8.66 -28.00 19.56
CA SER A 318 8.75 -29.46 19.76
C SER A 318 8.48 -29.74 21.24
N LYS A 319 7.67 -30.75 21.54
CA LYS A 319 7.21 -31.23 22.86
C LYS A 319 8.04 -30.75 24.07
N GLY A 320 7.43 -30.00 25.01
CA GLY A 320 8.11 -29.51 26.22
C GLY A 320 7.23 -28.57 27.03
N ASN A 321 7.75 -28.06 28.16
CA ASN A 321 7.12 -27.00 28.97
C ASN A 321 7.70 -25.66 28.51
N GLY A 322 6.86 -24.68 28.22
CA GLY A 322 7.27 -23.31 27.92
C GLY A 322 6.77 -22.35 29.00
N THR A 323 7.53 -21.30 29.24
CA THR A 323 7.15 -20.23 30.17
C THR A 323 6.67 -18.99 29.42
N ILE A 324 5.56 -18.38 29.87
CA ILE A 324 4.99 -17.17 29.32
C ILE A 324 5.09 -16.05 30.33
N PRO A 325 5.69 -14.91 30.00
CA PRO A 325 5.67 -13.75 30.85
C PRO A 325 4.26 -13.15 30.94
N THR A 326 3.76 -12.93 32.13
CA THR A 326 2.52 -12.21 32.42
C THR A 326 2.80 -11.07 33.38
N PRO A 327 1.91 -10.08 33.52
CA PRO A 327 2.05 -9.01 34.49
C PRO A 327 2.12 -9.49 35.95
N LYS A 328 1.77 -10.75 36.18
CA LYS A 328 1.81 -11.41 37.52
C LYS A 328 2.96 -12.41 37.67
N GLY A 329 3.87 -12.50 36.69
CA GLY A 329 5.00 -13.44 36.69
C GLY A 329 4.95 -14.44 35.53
N LEU A 330 5.88 -15.41 35.54
CA LEU A 330 5.96 -16.47 34.52
C LEU A 330 4.92 -17.56 34.83
N ILE A 331 4.15 -17.95 33.78
CA ILE A 331 3.23 -19.09 33.85
C ILE A 331 3.81 -20.24 33.01
N GLU A 332 3.91 -21.43 33.58
CA GLU A 332 4.27 -22.66 32.86
C GLU A 332 3.03 -23.24 32.17
N ILE A 333 3.18 -23.57 30.88
CA ILE A 333 2.13 -24.21 30.08
C ILE A 333 2.71 -25.49 29.47
N PRO A 334 2.06 -26.65 29.65
CA PRO A 334 2.45 -27.88 28.97
C PRO A 334 2.02 -27.87 27.52
N PHE A 335 2.87 -28.35 26.62
CA PHE A 335 2.59 -28.40 25.16
C PHE A 335 2.63 -29.87 24.67
N GLU A 336 1.66 -30.20 23.82
CA GLU A 336 1.76 -31.31 22.87
C GLU A 336 2.03 -30.75 21.48
N ASN A 337 2.84 -31.44 20.65
CA ASN A 337 3.28 -31.01 19.33
C ASN A 337 2.29 -30.12 18.59
N GLY A 338 2.61 -28.85 18.37
CA GLY A 338 1.76 -27.90 17.66
C GLY A 338 2.08 -26.43 17.96
N THR A 339 1.32 -25.55 17.32
CA THR A 339 1.36 -24.12 17.55
C THR A 339 0.40 -23.74 18.69
N VAL A 340 0.90 -23.19 19.78
CA VAL A 340 0.06 -22.68 20.87
C VAL A 340 -0.26 -21.22 20.63
N ARG A 341 -1.53 -20.89 20.61
CA ARG A 341 -2.07 -19.54 20.49
C ARG A 341 -2.42 -18.99 21.86
N ILE A 342 -1.68 -18.00 22.34
CA ILE A 342 -1.89 -17.42 23.66
C ILE A 342 -2.53 -16.05 23.52
N PRO A 343 -3.76 -15.83 24.03
CA PRO A 343 -4.37 -14.51 24.04
C PRO A 343 -3.66 -13.62 25.08
N VAL A 344 -3.13 -12.50 24.64
CA VAL A 344 -2.62 -11.47 25.54
C VAL A 344 -3.76 -10.51 25.86
N LYS A 345 -4.34 -10.61 27.06
CA LYS A 345 -5.31 -9.63 27.56
C LYS A 345 -4.55 -8.42 28.11
N TYR A 346 -4.58 -7.31 27.39
CA TYR A 346 -4.22 -6.01 27.95
C TYR A 346 -5.48 -5.31 28.47
N ASN A 347 -5.50 -4.98 29.76
CA ASN A 347 -6.48 -4.04 30.29
C ASN A 347 -5.98 -2.62 29.95
N TYR A 348 -6.64 -1.96 29.01
CA TYR A 348 -6.49 -0.52 28.86
C TYR A 348 -7.41 0.19 29.86
N SER A 349 -6.82 0.86 30.85
CA SER A 349 -7.47 2.00 31.48
C SER A 349 -7.26 3.20 30.56
N LEU A 350 -8.33 3.68 29.93
CA LEU A 350 -8.32 4.98 29.28
C LEU A 350 -8.00 6.04 30.34
N PRO A 351 -7.05 6.96 30.10
CA PRO A 351 -6.94 8.15 30.92
C PRO A 351 -8.20 9.00 30.71
N HIS A 352 -8.77 9.46 31.83
CA HIS A 352 -9.90 10.38 31.90
C HIS A 352 -9.59 11.75 31.28
#